data_4d973db415ad1ed0837ab98ed424fa74
#
_entry.id   4d973db415ad1ed0837ab98ed424fa74
#
_cell.length_a   1.000
_cell.length_b   1.000
_cell.length_c   1.000
_cell.angle_alpha   90.00
_cell.angle_beta   90.00
_cell.angle_gamma   90.00
#
_symmetry.space_group_name_H-M   'P 1'
#
loop_
_entity.id
_entity.type
_entity.pdbx_description
1 polymer ?
#
loop_
_entity_poly.entity_id
_entity_poly.type
_entity_poly.pdbx_seq_one_letter_code
_entity_poly.pdbx_strand_id
1 'polypeptide(L)'
;YDVADNALRDIGFPMTPFELFDLVGPGVALHVSETLNANLGPRYRVSPTIKRLVEKNVRTIYIKDADGKKIPNPDAVALMEKGSNPSTAEQVKDRALKALAEEARMMLDEGVVSSPQEIDLSMLLGAGWPLMLGGILPYLDRAGYSNPRFHEPGVASVPN
;
A
#
# COMPACT_ATOMS: atom_id res chain seq x y z
N TYR A 1 -0.75 -1.78 -14.66
CA TYR A 1 -0.66 -0.70 -13.68
C TYR A 1 -2.05 -0.23 -13.21
N ASP A 2 -2.99 -0.03 -14.12
CA ASP A 2 -4.34 0.50 -13.82
C ASP A 2 -5.09 -0.38 -12.80
N VAL A 3 -5.12 -1.69 -13.01
CA VAL A 3 -5.71 -2.65 -12.08
C VAL A 3 -5.05 -2.59 -10.71
N ALA A 4 -3.71 -2.51 -10.66
CA ALA A 4 -2.97 -2.47 -9.40
C ALA A 4 -3.22 -1.18 -8.63
N ASP A 5 -3.27 -0.04 -9.33
CA ASP A 5 -3.47 1.27 -8.71
C ASP A 5 -4.90 1.46 -8.17
N ASN A 6 -5.90 0.89 -8.86
CA ASN A 6 -7.30 1.06 -8.48
C ASN A 6 -7.85 -0.05 -7.58
N ALA A 7 -7.11 -1.13 -7.35
CA ALA A 7 -7.58 -2.30 -6.59
C ALA A 7 -7.99 -1.98 -5.13
N LEU A 8 -7.44 -0.93 -4.55
CA LEU A 8 -7.72 -0.50 -3.17
C LEU A 8 -8.59 0.76 -3.08
N ARG A 9 -9.05 1.29 -4.23
CA ARG A 9 -9.81 2.55 -4.28
C ARG A 9 -11.11 2.49 -3.48
N ASP A 10 -11.78 1.36 -3.50
CA ASP A 10 -13.05 1.12 -2.78
C ASP A 10 -12.88 1.03 -1.24
N ILE A 11 -11.66 0.90 -0.74
CA ILE A 11 -11.38 1.03 0.69
C ILE A 11 -11.51 2.48 1.14
N GLY A 12 -11.31 3.45 0.22
CA GLY A 12 -11.51 4.88 0.50
C GLY A 12 -10.24 5.60 0.97
N PHE A 13 -9.06 5.10 0.63
CA PHE A 13 -7.82 5.84 0.82
C PHE A 13 -7.85 7.18 0.07
N PRO A 14 -7.24 8.24 0.61
CA PRO A 14 -7.25 9.57 0.00
C PRO A 14 -6.49 9.62 -1.34
N MET A 15 -5.55 8.70 -1.54
CA MET A 15 -4.75 8.57 -2.75
C MET A 15 -4.58 7.11 -3.13
N THR A 16 -4.46 6.85 -4.43
CA THR A 16 -4.02 5.53 -4.90
C THR A 16 -2.51 5.35 -4.65
N PRO A 17 -2.00 4.11 -4.67
CA PRO A 17 -0.56 3.86 -4.49
C PRO A 17 0.34 4.65 -5.44
N PHE A 18 -0.04 4.80 -6.71
CA PHE A 18 0.76 5.55 -7.68
C PHE A 18 0.58 7.07 -7.55
N GLU A 19 -0.56 7.55 -7.06
CA GLU A 19 -0.72 8.96 -6.67
C GLU A 19 0.19 9.32 -5.50
N LEU A 20 0.27 8.46 -4.49
CA LEU A 20 1.21 8.62 -3.38
C LEU A 20 2.66 8.54 -3.86
N PHE A 21 2.97 7.59 -4.76
CA PHE A 21 4.30 7.48 -5.36
C PHE A 21 4.70 8.76 -6.10
N ASP A 22 3.79 9.36 -6.87
CA ASP A 22 4.05 10.62 -7.59
C ASP A 22 4.25 11.79 -6.62
N LEU A 23 3.56 11.78 -5.48
CA LEU A 23 3.71 12.81 -4.44
C LEU A 23 5.10 12.77 -3.79
N VAL A 24 5.58 11.58 -3.44
CA VAL A 24 6.89 11.42 -2.76
C VAL A 24 8.06 11.38 -3.75
N GLY A 25 7.80 10.98 -4.98
CA GLY A 25 8.77 10.85 -6.07
C GLY A 25 9.60 9.55 -6.06
N PRO A 26 10.04 9.10 -7.25
CA PRO A 26 10.72 7.82 -7.43
C PRO A 26 12.06 7.73 -6.70
N GLY A 27 12.78 8.84 -6.54
CA GLY A 27 14.06 8.85 -5.80
C GLY A 27 13.89 8.52 -4.33
N VAL A 28 12.88 9.09 -3.68
CA VAL A 28 12.55 8.80 -2.28
C VAL A 28 12.04 7.35 -2.15
N ALA A 29 11.15 6.93 -3.04
CA ALA A 29 10.62 5.56 -3.05
C ALA A 29 11.73 4.51 -3.22
N LEU A 30 12.72 4.77 -4.09
CA LEU A 30 13.88 3.91 -4.27
C LEU A 30 14.72 3.83 -2.98
N HIS A 31 15.08 4.97 -2.42
CA HIS A 31 15.90 5.03 -1.20
C HIS A 31 15.23 4.30 -0.03
N VAL A 32 13.93 4.52 0.18
CA VAL A 32 13.16 3.80 1.21
C VAL A 32 13.17 2.29 0.96
N SER A 33 12.90 1.87 -0.29
CA SER A 33 12.89 0.44 -0.64
C SER A 33 14.25 -0.22 -0.42
N GLU A 34 15.35 0.45 -0.77
CA GLU A 34 16.71 -0.05 -0.56
C GLU A 34 17.06 -0.10 0.93
N THR A 35 16.68 0.89 1.71
CA THR A 35 16.88 0.94 3.16
C THR A 35 16.14 -0.21 3.86
N LEU A 36 14.87 -0.42 3.51
CA LEU A 36 14.06 -1.51 4.07
C LEU A 36 14.66 -2.88 3.68
N ASN A 37 15.05 -3.05 2.40
CA ASN A 37 15.67 -4.30 1.95
C ASN A 37 16.98 -4.61 2.69
N ALA A 38 17.83 -3.60 2.86
CA ALA A 38 19.13 -3.76 3.51
C ALA A 38 19.01 -4.09 5.01
N ASN A 39 18.03 -3.51 5.71
CA ASN A 39 17.90 -3.66 7.16
C ASN A 39 16.91 -4.75 7.59
N LEU A 40 15.85 -4.99 6.80
CA LEU A 40 14.78 -5.92 7.14
C LEU A 40 14.71 -7.14 6.20
N GLY A 41 15.61 -7.20 5.21
CA GLY A 41 15.83 -8.37 4.38
C GLY A 41 14.97 -8.44 3.10
N PRO A 42 15.04 -9.57 2.38
CA PRO A 42 14.52 -9.72 1.01
C PRO A 42 13.00 -9.67 0.89
N ARG A 43 12.25 -9.72 2.00
CA ARG A 43 10.80 -9.49 2.06
C ARG A 43 10.46 -8.12 1.44
N TYR A 44 11.29 -7.10 1.69
CA TYR A 44 11.14 -5.75 1.15
C TYR A 44 11.89 -5.62 -0.17
N ARG A 45 11.31 -6.22 -1.21
CA ARG A 45 11.93 -6.26 -2.53
C ARG A 45 12.01 -4.86 -3.17
N VAL A 46 13.20 -4.50 -3.64
CA VAL A 46 13.39 -3.29 -4.45
C VAL A 46 12.90 -3.54 -5.88
N SER A 47 11.94 -2.74 -6.32
CA SER A 47 11.36 -2.89 -7.66
C SER A 47 12.35 -2.44 -8.75
N PRO A 48 12.65 -3.29 -9.76
CA PRO A 48 13.45 -2.87 -10.91
C PRO A 48 12.82 -1.73 -11.71
N THR A 49 11.50 -1.61 -11.70
CA THR A 49 10.78 -0.50 -12.32
C THR A 49 11.17 0.82 -11.66
N ILE A 50 11.20 0.90 -10.32
CA ILE A 50 11.57 2.13 -9.60
C ILE A 50 13.01 2.53 -9.94
N LYS A 51 13.94 1.58 -10.00
CA LYS A 51 15.33 1.84 -10.41
C LYS A 51 15.39 2.47 -11.81
N ARG A 52 14.70 1.87 -12.79
CA ARG A 52 14.65 2.40 -14.16
C ARG A 52 14.03 3.79 -14.25
N LEU A 53 12.98 4.09 -13.46
CA LEU A 53 12.39 5.42 -13.41
C LEU A 53 13.41 6.47 -12.95
N VAL A 54 14.17 6.16 -11.89
CA VAL A 54 15.23 7.04 -11.38
C VAL A 54 16.35 7.20 -12.40
N GLU A 55 16.87 6.11 -12.98
CA GLU A 55 17.94 6.11 -13.98
C GLU A 55 17.57 6.92 -15.23
N LYS A 56 16.31 6.85 -15.66
CA LYS A 56 15.78 7.58 -16.82
C LYS A 56 15.24 8.97 -16.49
N ASN A 57 15.34 9.40 -15.22
CA ASN A 57 14.81 10.68 -14.73
C ASN A 57 13.31 10.86 -15.02
N VAL A 58 12.53 9.78 -15.03
CA VAL A 58 11.07 9.80 -15.13
C VAL A 58 10.50 9.98 -13.72
N ARG A 59 9.87 11.14 -13.49
CA ARG A 59 9.52 11.58 -12.13
C ARG A 59 8.12 11.20 -11.67
N THR A 60 7.22 10.90 -12.60
CA THR A 60 5.81 10.64 -12.28
C THR A 60 5.24 9.51 -13.12
N ILE A 61 4.32 8.76 -12.52
CA ILE A 61 3.51 7.73 -13.18
C ILE A 61 2.34 8.34 -13.96
N TYR A 62 1.84 9.49 -13.48
CA TYR A 62 0.76 10.21 -14.12
C TYR A 62 1.22 11.59 -14.59
N ILE A 63 0.66 12.05 -15.71
CA ILE A 63 0.81 13.40 -16.24
C ILE A 63 -0.59 13.97 -16.55
N LYS A 64 -0.66 15.27 -16.83
CA LYS A 64 -1.87 15.90 -17.35
C LYS A 64 -1.76 16.03 -18.88
N ASP A 65 -2.84 15.68 -19.58
CA ASP A 65 -2.96 15.94 -21.01
C ASP A 65 -3.28 17.42 -21.31
N ALA A 66 -3.50 17.75 -22.58
CA ALA A 66 -3.82 19.11 -23.03
C ALA A 66 -5.10 19.70 -22.40
N ASP A 67 -6.05 18.84 -22.03
CA ASP A 67 -7.32 19.20 -21.41
C ASP A 67 -7.23 19.20 -19.86
N GLY A 68 -6.04 18.97 -19.29
CA GLY A 68 -5.79 18.91 -17.86
C GLY A 68 -6.22 17.59 -17.20
N LYS A 69 -6.64 16.60 -17.97
CA LYS A 69 -7.03 15.29 -17.47
C LYS A 69 -5.80 14.46 -17.11
N LYS A 70 -5.87 13.80 -15.95
CA LYS A 70 -4.81 12.87 -15.51
C LYS A 70 -4.79 11.63 -16.40
N ILE A 71 -3.65 11.38 -17.04
CA ILE A 71 -3.38 10.21 -17.88
C ILE A 71 -2.08 9.54 -17.46
N PRO A 72 -1.91 8.24 -17.75
CA PRO A 72 -0.63 7.57 -17.53
C PRO A 72 0.48 8.22 -18.35
N ASN A 73 1.65 8.40 -17.73
CA ASN A 73 2.85 8.87 -18.40
C ASN A 73 3.40 7.75 -19.30
N PRO A 74 3.45 7.94 -20.64
CA PRO A 74 3.93 6.90 -21.56
C PRO A 74 5.35 6.43 -21.26
N ASP A 75 6.22 7.35 -20.84
CA ASP A 75 7.62 7.03 -20.51
C ASP A 75 7.70 6.14 -19.26
N ALA A 76 6.86 6.40 -18.26
CA ALA A 76 6.77 5.56 -17.08
C ALA A 76 6.22 4.17 -17.40
N VAL A 77 5.13 4.11 -18.18
CA VAL A 77 4.50 2.84 -18.58
C VAL A 77 5.47 1.95 -19.39
N ALA A 78 6.29 2.56 -20.25
CA ALA A 78 7.30 1.84 -21.03
C ALA A 78 8.39 1.19 -20.17
N LEU A 79 8.65 1.73 -18.97
CA LEU A 79 9.65 1.22 -18.01
C LEU A 79 9.09 0.18 -17.03
N MET A 80 7.76 0.01 -16.98
CA MET A 80 7.13 -0.96 -16.09
C MET A 80 7.40 -2.40 -16.52
N GLU A 81 7.69 -3.26 -15.55
CA GLU A 81 7.75 -4.69 -15.78
C GLU A 81 6.35 -5.23 -16.09
N LYS A 82 6.27 -5.99 -17.16
CA LYS A 82 5.06 -6.73 -17.54
C LYS A 82 5.27 -8.19 -17.17
N GLY A 83 4.42 -8.68 -16.24
CA GLY A 83 4.36 -10.11 -15.94
C GLY A 83 3.63 -10.88 -17.02
N SER A 84 3.83 -12.19 -17.03
CA SER A 84 3.13 -13.13 -17.93
C SER A 84 1.69 -13.43 -17.48
N ASN A 85 1.41 -13.26 -16.18
CA ASN A 85 0.11 -13.57 -15.58
C ASN A 85 -0.50 -12.30 -14.97
N PRO A 86 -1.40 -11.61 -15.68
CA PRO A 86 -2.09 -10.44 -15.14
C PRO A 86 -2.99 -10.84 -13.99
N SER A 87 -2.91 -10.08 -12.88
CA SER A 87 -3.78 -10.26 -11.72
C SER A 87 -5.09 -9.49 -11.89
N THR A 88 -6.19 -10.03 -11.35
CA THR A 88 -7.45 -9.28 -11.20
C THR A 88 -7.33 -8.25 -10.06
N ALA A 89 -8.24 -7.27 -10.04
CA ALA A 89 -8.31 -6.30 -8.94
C ALA A 89 -8.52 -6.97 -7.58
N GLU A 90 -9.36 -8.00 -7.53
CA GLU A 90 -9.61 -8.80 -6.32
C GLU A 90 -8.33 -9.50 -5.82
N GLN A 91 -7.58 -10.11 -6.73
CA GLN A 91 -6.31 -10.77 -6.38
C GLN A 91 -5.26 -9.77 -5.88
N VAL A 92 -5.21 -8.57 -6.44
CA VAL A 92 -4.32 -7.50 -5.96
C VAL A 92 -4.74 -7.03 -4.59
N LYS A 93 -6.04 -6.77 -4.38
CA LYS A 93 -6.61 -6.37 -3.10
C LYS A 93 -6.37 -7.43 -2.00
N ASP A 94 -6.69 -8.69 -2.29
CA ASP A 94 -6.47 -9.82 -1.37
C ASP A 94 -5.00 -9.90 -0.93
N ARG A 95 -4.07 -9.83 -1.88
CA ARG A 95 -2.64 -9.87 -1.60
C ARG A 95 -2.17 -8.66 -0.76
N ALA A 96 -2.69 -7.47 -1.04
CA ALA A 96 -2.35 -6.28 -0.29
C ALA A 96 -2.87 -6.35 1.16
N LEU A 97 -4.11 -6.79 1.36
CA LEU A 97 -4.70 -6.91 2.70
C LEU A 97 -4.02 -8.02 3.53
N LYS A 98 -3.64 -9.14 2.90
CA LYS A 98 -2.82 -10.17 3.55
C LYS A 98 -1.46 -9.62 3.99
N ALA A 99 -0.77 -8.89 3.13
CA ALA A 99 0.51 -8.29 3.45
C ALA A 99 0.41 -7.29 4.61
N LEU A 100 -0.67 -6.48 4.67
CA LEU A 100 -0.93 -5.58 5.80
C LEU A 100 -1.17 -6.33 7.10
N ALA A 101 -1.94 -7.44 7.07
CA ALA A 101 -2.18 -8.27 8.24
C ALA A 101 -0.89 -8.95 8.74
N GLU A 102 -0.08 -9.47 7.83
CA GLU A 102 1.22 -10.08 8.16
C GLU A 102 2.17 -9.07 8.78
N GLU A 103 2.28 -7.87 8.21
CA GLU A 103 3.13 -6.80 8.73
C GLU A 103 2.69 -6.36 10.13
N ALA A 104 1.39 -6.15 10.34
CA ALA A 104 0.85 -5.81 11.65
C ALA A 104 1.16 -6.89 12.69
N ARG A 105 1.07 -8.17 12.32
CA ARG A 105 1.42 -9.28 13.21
C ARG A 105 2.90 -9.25 13.59
N MET A 106 3.77 -9.06 12.62
CA MET A 106 5.21 -8.98 12.87
C MET A 106 5.55 -7.80 13.79
N MET A 107 4.95 -6.63 13.59
CA MET A 107 5.17 -5.46 14.46
C MET A 107 4.79 -5.73 15.92
N LEU A 108 3.71 -6.48 16.15
CA LEU A 108 3.29 -6.89 17.49
C LEU A 108 4.23 -7.95 18.08
N ASP A 109 4.56 -8.98 17.31
CA ASP A 109 5.40 -10.10 17.74
C ASP A 109 6.84 -9.66 18.06
N GLU A 110 7.35 -8.69 17.30
CA GLU A 110 8.69 -8.10 17.50
C GLU A 110 8.71 -6.97 18.55
N GLY A 111 7.55 -6.59 19.08
CA GLY A 111 7.45 -5.52 20.09
C GLY A 111 7.74 -4.12 19.56
N VAL A 112 7.58 -3.90 18.24
CA VAL A 112 7.70 -2.56 17.61
C VAL A 112 6.59 -1.65 18.14
N VAL A 113 5.43 -2.23 18.40
CA VAL A 113 4.28 -1.60 19.06
C VAL A 113 3.81 -2.48 20.22
N SER A 114 3.19 -1.87 21.23
CA SER A 114 2.77 -2.59 22.43
C SER A 114 1.36 -3.15 22.33
N SER A 115 0.56 -2.65 21.39
CA SER A 115 -0.84 -3.05 21.25
C SER A 115 -1.37 -2.86 19.82
N PRO A 116 -2.42 -3.63 19.44
CA PRO A 116 -3.12 -3.42 18.18
C PRO A 116 -3.69 -2.00 18.01
N GLN A 117 -4.13 -1.37 19.09
CA GLN A 117 -4.69 -0.03 19.09
C GLN A 117 -3.67 1.04 18.65
N GLU A 118 -2.39 0.83 18.93
CA GLU A 118 -1.32 1.77 18.47
C GLU A 118 -1.18 1.72 16.95
N ILE A 119 -1.31 0.54 16.33
CA ILE A 119 -1.32 0.41 14.86
C ILE A 119 -2.54 1.12 14.29
N ASP A 120 -3.73 0.86 14.87
CA ASP A 120 -4.97 1.50 14.42
C ASP A 120 -4.90 3.02 14.47
N LEU A 121 -4.42 3.57 15.58
CA LEU A 121 -4.29 5.02 15.76
C LEU A 121 -3.27 5.62 14.79
N SER A 122 -2.13 4.95 14.61
CA SER A 122 -1.08 5.40 13.69
C SER A 122 -1.57 5.41 12.23
N MET A 123 -2.33 4.41 11.83
CA MET A 123 -2.92 4.33 10.49
C MET A 123 -4.00 5.40 10.26
N LEU A 124 -4.84 5.66 11.26
CA LEU A 124 -5.87 6.70 11.20
C LEU A 124 -5.26 8.10 11.09
N LEU A 125 -4.26 8.40 11.90
CA LEU A 125 -3.68 9.75 11.99
C LEU A 125 -2.55 10.00 10.98
N GLY A 126 -1.77 8.98 10.66
CA GLY A 126 -0.56 9.11 9.84
C GLY A 126 -0.73 8.69 8.40
N ALA A 127 -1.45 7.61 8.13
CA ALA A 127 -1.57 7.02 6.79
C ALA A 127 -2.89 7.36 6.08
N GLY A 128 -3.80 8.10 6.73
CA GLY A 128 -5.09 8.45 6.13
C GLY A 128 -6.06 7.28 5.99
N TRP A 129 -5.97 6.28 6.88
CA TRP A 129 -6.95 5.20 6.91
C TRP A 129 -8.35 5.77 7.14
N PRO A 130 -9.38 5.35 6.36
CA PRO A 130 -10.72 5.92 6.45
C PRO A 130 -11.34 5.72 7.84
N LEU A 131 -11.63 6.81 8.53
CA LEU A 131 -12.15 6.80 9.91
C LEU A 131 -13.46 6.02 10.04
N MET A 132 -14.33 6.08 9.02
CA MET A 132 -15.61 5.37 8.99
C MET A 132 -15.49 3.84 8.91
N LEU A 133 -14.32 3.30 8.59
CA LEU A 133 -14.05 1.87 8.63
C LEU A 133 -13.58 1.39 10.01
N GLY A 134 -13.38 2.30 10.95
CA GLY A 134 -12.74 2.04 12.24
C GLY A 134 -11.22 1.89 12.07
N GLY A 135 -10.56 1.17 12.97
CA GLY A 135 -9.14 0.84 12.82
C GLY A 135 -8.87 -0.11 11.66
N ILE A 136 -7.63 -0.13 11.18
CA ILE A 136 -7.22 -1.07 10.11
C ILE A 136 -7.31 -2.52 10.60
N LEU A 137 -6.91 -2.81 11.83
CA LEU A 137 -6.91 -4.18 12.36
C LEU A 137 -8.32 -4.72 12.60
N PRO A 138 -9.28 -3.96 13.17
CA PRO A 138 -10.68 -4.38 13.18
C PRO A 138 -11.27 -4.61 11.78
N TYR A 139 -10.85 -3.83 10.78
CA TYR A 139 -11.24 -4.07 9.39
C TYR A 139 -10.70 -5.42 8.89
N LEU A 140 -9.40 -5.69 9.09
CA LEU A 140 -8.77 -6.96 8.70
C LEU A 140 -9.38 -8.16 9.43
N ASP A 141 -9.74 -7.99 10.70
CA ASP A 141 -10.44 -9.00 11.50
C ASP A 141 -11.83 -9.36 10.92
N ARG A 142 -12.61 -8.34 10.55
CA ARG A 142 -13.95 -8.53 9.93
C ARG A 142 -13.87 -9.13 8.54
N ALA A 143 -12.85 -8.73 7.77
CA ALA A 143 -12.63 -9.22 6.41
C ALA A 143 -11.97 -10.62 6.35
N GLY A 144 -11.59 -11.21 7.49
CA GLY A 144 -11.05 -12.56 7.56
C GLY A 144 -9.57 -12.68 7.21
N TYR A 145 -8.82 -11.57 7.27
CA TYR A 145 -7.37 -11.56 6.98
C TYR A 145 -6.49 -11.82 8.20
N SER A 146 -7.07 -11.91 9.40
CA SER A 146 -6.35 -12.17 10.65
C SER A 146 -6.70 -13.52 11.25
N ASN A 147 -5.68 -14.31 11.57
CA ASN A 147 -5.82 -15.56 12.32
C ASN A 147 -4.53 -15.81 13.13
N PRO A 148 -4.55 -15.69 14.49
CA PRO A 148 -5.68 -15.25 15.30
C PRO A 148 -6.07 -13.78 15.06
N ARG A 149 -7.27 -13.40 15.55
CA ARG A 149 -7.73 -12.00 15.47
C ARG A 149 -6.80 -11.07 16.24
N PHE A 150 -6.74 -9.81 15.81
CA PHE A 150 -5.99 -8.77 16.52
C PHE A 150 -6.74 -8.24 17.73
N HIS A 151 -8.08 -8.18 17.63
CA HIS A 151 -8.95 -7.68 18.70
C HIS A 151 -9.92 -8.78 19.15
N GLU A 152 -10.23 -8.77 20.46
CA GLU A 152 -11.29 -9.61 20.99
C GLU A 152 -12.65 -9.27 20.35
N PRO A 153 -13.52 -10.27 20.13
CA PRO A 153 -14.85 -10.01 19.60
C PRO A 153 -15.62 -9.04 20.50
N GLY A 154 -16.06 -7.91 19.94
CA GLY A 154 -16.84 -6.89 20.66
C GLY A 154 -16.09 -5.59 20.99
N VAL A 155 -14.77 -5.52 20.83
CA VAL A 155 -13.97 -4.32 21.15
C VAL A 155 -14.05 -3.23 20.09
N ALA A 156 -14.56 -3.48 18.91
CA ALA A 156 -14.69 -2.47 17.86
C ALA A 156 -15.88 -2.75 16.92
N SER A 157 -17.06 -2.95 17.43
CA SER A 157 -18.26 -2.84 16.61
C SER A 157 -18.69 -1.37 16.57
N VAL A 158 -18.27 -0.65 15.54
CA VAL A 158 -19.06 0.50 15.11
C VAL A 158 -20.42 -0.06 14.71
N PRO A 159 -21.55 0.41 15.30
CA PRO A 159 -22.87 -0.05 14.88
C PRO A 159 -23.05 0.21 13.39
N ASN A 160 -23.66 -0.75 12.71
CA ASN A 160 -24.09 -0.58 11.30
C ASN A 160 -25.00 0.61 11.13
#